data_d6f02ac00da98ce37faf8f7e991c48e1
#
_entry.id   d6f02ac00da98ce37faf8f7e991c48e1
#
_cell.length_a   1.000
_cell.length_b   1.000
_cell.length_c   1.000
_cell.angle_alpha   90.00
_cell.angle_beta   90.00
_cell.angle_gamma   90.00
#
_symmetry.space_group_name_H-M   'P 1'
#
loop_
_entity.id
_entity.type
_entity.pdbx_description
1 polymer ?
#
loop_
_entity_poly.entity_id
_entity_poly.type
_entity_poly.pdbx_seq_one_letter_code
_entity_poly.pdbx_strand_id
1 'polypeptide(L)'
;PPRERAQSVGIIGAGPGGLAAAEQLRRKGYKVTVYDRYDRVGGLLVYGIPGFKLEKDVVQRRADYLEASGVEFVLNCNVGEDISFQDLRAKHNSVLIATGVYKAKSLNAPGAGAEGVYPALEYLTTSNKQNLGDAVPDYDSGKLNAKGKKVVVIGGGDTAMDCVRTAIRQGASSVTCLYRRNRENMPGSQREVANAEEEGVTFEWLAAPRAVIDNGGKASAVRAVRMRLGLPDASGRQAPEEVPGSD
;
A
#
# COMPACT_ATOMS: atom_id res chain seq x y z
N PRO A 1 -29.50 12.70 -7.71
CA PRO A 1 -29.89 13.65 -6.63
C PRO A 1 -31.24 14.24 -6.91
N PRO A 2 -32.03 14.58 -5.88
CA PRO A 2 -33.39 15.12 -6.06
C PRO A 2 -33.39 16.49 -6.76
N ARG A 3 -32.30 17.24 -6.65
CA ARG A 3 -32.07 18.53 -7.35
C ARG A 3 -30.59 18.77 -7.51
N GLU A 4 -30.17 19.08 -8.73
CA GLU A 4 -28.78 19.47 -9.00
C GLU A 4 -28.54 20.93 -8.56
N ARG A 5 -27.41 21.17 -7.91
CA ARG A 5 -26.93 22.50 -7.49
C ARG A 5 -26.02 23.09 -8.58
N ALA A 6 -25.95 24.42 -8.60
CA ALA A 6 -25.02 25.10 -9.51
C ALA A 6 -23.54 24.93 -9.10
N GLN A 7 -23.31 24.75 -7.80
CA GLN A 7 -21.96 24.65 -7.24
C GLN A 7 -21.29 23.32 -7.59
N SER A 8 -19.98 23.39 -7.81
CA SER A 8 -19.12 22.24 -8.12
C SER A 8 -18.02 22.04 -7.07
N VAL A 9 -17.64 20.79 -6.87
CA VAL A 9 -16.51 20.39 -6.03
C VAL A 9 -15.56 19.55 -6.83
N GLY A 10 -14.28 19.95 -6.86
CA GLY A 10 -13.17 19.13 -7.35
C GLY A 10 -12.62 18.28 -6.21
N ILE A 11 -12.36 17.00 -6.46
CA ILE A 11 -11.73 16.09 -5.50
C ILE A 11 -10.43 15.60 -6.10
N ILE A 12 -9.32 15.72 -5.38
CA ILE A 12 -8.01 15.23 -5.79
C ILE A 12 -7.77 13.88 -5.11
N GLY A 13 -7.84 12.80 -5.87
CA GLY A 13 -7.68 11.41 -5.43
C GLY A 13 -8.96 10.59 -5.50
N ALA A 14 -8.94 9.55 -6.32
CA ALA A 14 -10.03 8.57 -6.50
C ALA A 14 -9.89 7.34 -5.59
N GLY A 15 -9.18 7.47 -4.48
CA GLY A 15 -9.10 6.45 -3.44
C GLY A 15 -10.36 6.42 -2.56
N PRO A 16 -10.42 5.54 -1.54
CA PRO A 16 -11.62 5.36 -0.72
C PRO A 16 -12.15 6.65 -0.09
N GLY A 17 -11.27 7.53 0.37
CA GLY A 17 -11.67 8.82 0.95
C GLY A 17 -12.32 9.75 -0.07
N GLY A 18 -11.73 9.85 -1.27
CA GLY A 18 -12.28 10.66 -2.37
C GLY A 18 -13.62 10.12 -2.86
N LEU A 19 -13.75 8.80 -3.02
CA LEU A 19 -15.00 8.16 -3.45
C LEU A 19 -16.13 8.33 -2.44
N ALA A 20 -15.83 8.19 -1.15
CA ALA A 20 -16.81 8.44 -0.08
C ALA A 20 -17.30 9.90 -0.09
N ALA A 21 -16.38 10.85 -0.24
CA ALA A 21 -16.71 12.26 -0.36
C ALA A 21 -17.53 12.56 -1.62
N ALA A 22 -17.13 11.99 -2.76
CA ALA A 22 -17.83 12.17 -4.04
C ALA A 22 -19.29 11.71 -3.93
N GLU A 23 -19.54 10.53 -3.34
CA GLU A 23 -20.90 10.06 -3.11
C GLU A 23 -21.73 11.01 -2.26
N GLN A 24 -21.20 11.40 -1.09
CA GLN A 24 -21.94 12.25 -0.17
C GLN A 24 -22.25 13.63 -0.78
N LEU A 25 -21.32 14.20 -1.50
CA LEU A 25 -21.51 15.48 -2.20
C LEU A 25 -22.52 15.35 -3.34
N ARG A 26 -22.41 14.28 -4.14
CA ARG A 26 -23.33 14.04 -5.25
C ARG A 26 -24.76 13.77 -4.76
N ARG A 27 -24.93 13.02 -3.67
CA ARG A 27 -26.24 12.82 -3.03
C ARG A 27 -26.89 14.13 -2.56
N LYS A 28 -26.09 15.13 -2.16
CA LYS A 28 -26.55 16.47 -1.81
C LYS A 28 -26.79 17.37 -3.02
N GLY A 29 -26.57 16.88 -4.23
CA GLY A 29 -26.83 17.58 -5.49
C GLY A 29 -25.67 18.38 -6.05
N TYR A 30 -24.50 18.40 -5.44
CA TYR A 30 -23.33 19.10 -5.98
C TYR A 30 -22.82 18.41 -7.27
N LYS A 31 -22.30 19.21 -8.20
CA LYS A 31 -21.50 18.71 -9.31
C LYS A 31 -20.16 18.27 -8.75
N VAL A 32 -19.72 17.05 -9.07
CA VAL A 32 -18.48 16.48 -8.52
C VAL A 32 -17.59 15.97 -9.64
N THR A 33 -16.36 16.46 -9.67
CA THR A 33 -15.31 15.94 -10.56
C THR A 33 -14.16 15.42 -9.70
N VAL A 34 -13.75 14.17 -9.90
CA VAL A 34 -12.65 13.51 -9.19
C VAL A 34 -11.45 13.39 -10.13
N TYR A 35 -10.31 13.91 -9.71
CA TYR A 35 -9.04 13.87 -10.44
C TYR A 35 -8.12 12.84 -9.84
N ASP A 36 -7.56 11.95 -10.63
CA ASP A 36 -6.57 10.98 -10.17
C ASP A 36 -5.45 10.78 -11.19
N ARG A 37 -4.23 10.62 -10.69
CA ARG A 37 -3.05 10.36 -11.51
C ARG A 37 -3.02 8.97 -12.13
N TYR A 38 -3.75 8.03 -11.57
CA TYR A 38 -3.86 6.66 -12.06
C TYR A 38 -4.92 6.52 -13.16
N ASP A 39 -4.83 5.43 -13.89
CA ASP A 39 -5.72 5.07 -15.00
C ASP A 39 -7.03 4.41 -14.55
N ARG A 40 -7.18 4.10 -13.24
CA ARG A 40 -8.38 3.46 -12.68
C ARG A 40 -8.80 4.11 -11.37
N VAL A 41 -10.10 4.13 -11.16
CA VAL A 41 -10.73 4.57 -9.91
C VAL A 41 -10.51 3.53 -8.82
N GLY A 42 -10.22 3.97 -7.60
CA GLY A 42 -10.13 3.13 -6.42
C GLY A 42 -8.85 3.29 -5.59
N GLY A 43 -7.81 3.93 -6.15
CA GLY A 43 -6.54 4.15 -5.45
C GLY A 43 -5.96 2.84 -4.91
N LEU A 44 -5.63 2.78 -3.61
CA LEU A 44 -5.05 1.57 -2.99
C LEU A 44 -6.02 0.38 -2.90
N LEU A 45 -7.32 0.57 -3.08
CA LEU A 45 -8.27 -0.56 -3.23
C LEU A 45 -7.96 -1.39 -4.48
N VAL A 46 -7.45 -0.73 -5.54
CA VAL A 46 -7.05 -1.38 -6.79
C VAL A 46 -5.56 -1.74 -6.77
N TYR A 47 -4.70 -0.78 -6.43
CA TYR A 47 -3.25 -0.92 -6.60
C TYR A 47 -2.50 -1.40 -5.36
N GLY A 48 -3.09 -1.31 -4.17
CA GLY A 48 -2.45 -1.71 -2.91
C GLY A 48 -2.95 -3.06 -2.40
N ILE A 49 -4.24 -3.21 -2.17
CA ILE A 49 -4.84 -4.42 -1.61
C ILE A 49 -4.78 -5.55 -2.66
N PRO A 50 -4.25 -6.75 -2.32
CA PRO A 50 -4.24 -7.88 -3.24
C PRO A 50 -5.64 -8.37 -3.64
N GLY A 51 -5.76 -8.92 -4.87
CA GLY A 51 -7.03 -9.41 -5.41
C GLY A 51 -7.66 -10.53 -4.56
N PHE A 52 -6.88 -11.36 -3.90
CA PHE A 52 -7.37 -12.41 -3.00
C PHE A 52 -8.01 -11.89 -1.69
N LYS A 53 -7.79 -10.60 -1.35
CA LYS A 53 -8.45 -9.92 -0.22
C LYS A 53 -9.62 -9.05 -0.64
N LEU A 54 -9.51 -8.43 -1.80
CA LEU A 54 -10.54 -7.55 -2.38
C LEU A 54 -10.57 -7.73 -3.89
N GLU A 55 -11.61 -8.37 -4.37
CA GLU A 55 -11.89 -8.53 -5.80
C GLU A 55 -12.07 -7.16 -6.47
N LYS A 56 -11.41 -6.93 -7.59
CA LYS A 56 -11.38 -5.62 -8.25
C LYS A 56 -12.70 -5.24 -8.87
N ASP A 57 -13.53 -6.21 -9.23
CA ASP A 57 -14.90 -6.01 -9.73
C ASP A 57 -15.80 -5.29 -8.71
N VAL A 58 -15.56 -5.52 -7.41
CA VAL A 58 -16.28 -4.80 -6.34
C VAL A 58 -15.95 -3.30 -6.38
N VAL A 59 -14.69 -2.97 -6.62
CA VAL A 59 -14.24 -1.58 -6.72
C VAL A 59 -14.74 -0.94 -8.02
N GLN A 60 -14.66 -1.67 -9.14
CA GLN A 60 -15.16 -1.19 -10.43
C GLN A 60 -16.67 -0.93 -10.38
N ARG A 61 -17.46 -1.86 -9.86
CA ARG A 61 -18.90 -1.67 -9.68
C ARG A 61 -19.22 -0.40 -8.88
N ARG A 62 -18.38 -0.07 -7.89
CA ARG A 62 -18.53 1.15 -7.11
C ARG A 62 -18.23 2.40 -7.92
N ALA A 63 -17.19 2.36 -8.75
CA ALA A 63 -16.86 3.44 -9.68
C ALA A 63 -17.99 3.68 -10.67
N ASP A 64 -18.49 2.61 -11.31
CA ASP A 64 -19.58 2.67 -12.28
C ASP A 64 -20.86 3.27 -11.68
N TYR A 65 -21.18 2.89 -10.45
CA TYR A 65 -22.32 3.46 -9.72
C TYR A 65 -22.18 4.96 -9.50
N LEU A 66 -20.98 5.42 -9.13
CA LEU A 66 -20.72 6.85 -8.91
C LEU A 66 -20.77 7.63 -10.22
N GLU A 67 -20.20 7.10 -11.29
CA GLU A 67 -20.25 7.68 -12.62
C GLU A 67 -21.70 7.77 -13.12
N ALA A 68 -22.47 6.71 -13.02
CA ALA A 68 -23.90 6.69 -13.38
C ALA A 68 -24.73 7.68 -12.53
N SER A 69 -24.28 8.00 -11.32
CA SER A 69 -24.91 9.03 -10.47
C SER A 69 -24.54 10.45 -10.88
N GLY A 70 -23.64 10.63 -11.84
CA GLY A 70 -23.18 11.91 -12.37
C GLY A 70 -21.92 12.45 -11.68
N VAL A 71 -21.08 11.59 -11.12
CA VAL A 71 -19.69 11.93 -10.73
C VAL A 71 -18.84 11.83 -11.98
N GLU A 72 -18.07 12.86 -12.28
CA GLU A 72 -17.09 12.87 -13.37
C GLU A 72 -15.73 12.40 -12.85
N PHE A 73 -15.08 11.47 -13.55
CA PHE A 73 -13.72 11.03 -13.27
C PHE A 73 -12.75 11.51 -14.35
N VAL A 74 -11.70 12.23 -13.93
CA VAL A 74 -10.59 12.66 -14.79
C VAL A 74 -9.35 11.89 -14.34
N LEU A 75 -9.13 10.76 -14.98
CA LEU A 75 -8.02 9.83 -14.71
C LEU A 75 -6.78 10.22 -15.53
N ASN A 76 -5.62 9.63 -15.19
CA ASN A 76 -4.31 9.98 -15.75
C ASN A 76 -4.03 11.49 -15.67
N CYS A 77 -4.49 12.13 -14.59
CA CYS A 77 -4.33 13.55 -14.35
C CYS A 77 -3.59 13.78 -13.02
N ASN A 78 -2.31 14.09 -13.09
CA ASN A 78 -1.48 14.40 -11.94
C ASN A 78 -1.60 15.88 -11.61
N VAL A 79 -2.34 16.21 -10.56
CA VAL A 79 -2.52 17.59 -10.12
C VAL A 79 -1.20 18.15 -9.60
N GLY A 80 -0.78 19.26 -10.16
CA GLY A 80 0.51 19.89 -9.93
C GLY A 80 1.45 19.76 -11.13
N GLU A 81 1.17 18.83 -12.05
CA GLU A 81 1.92 18.61 -13.30
C GLU A 81 1.02 18.84 -14.53
N ASP A 82 -0.07 18.04 -14.68
CA ASP A 82 -0.98 18.14 -15.84
C ASP A 82 -1.99 19.27 -15.68
N ILE A 83 -2.38 19.59 -14.48
CA ILE A 83 -3.24 20.74 -14.13
C ILE A 83 -2.77 21.36 -12.83
N SER A 84 -2.66 22.68 -12.78
CA SER A 84 -2.24 23.36 -11.55
C SER A 84 -3.35 23.34 -10.49
N PHE A 85 -2.96 23.41 -9.21
CA PHE A 85 -3.92 23.53 -8.12
C PHE A 85 -4.73 24.83 -8.19
N GLN A 86 -4.13 25.91 -8.71
CA GLN A 86 -4.79 27.18 -8.92
C GLN A 86 -5.89 27.07 -9.96
N ASP A 87 -5.65 26.37 -11.08
CA ASP A 87 -6.65 26.15 -12.13
C ASP A 87 -7.82 25.32 -11.60
N LEU A 88 -7.55 24.29 -10.78
CA LEU A 88 -8.61 23.54 -10.12
C LEU A 88 -9.46 24.42 -9.19
N ARG A 89 -8.82 25.29 -8.42
CA ARG A 89 -9.52 26.24 -7.56
C ARG A 89 -10.35 27.28 -8.34
N ALA A 90 -9.91 27.65 -9.53
CA ALA A 90 -10.66 28.53 -10.41
C ALA A 90 -11.86 27.82 -11.06
N LYS A 91 -11.70 26.52 -11.38
CA LYS A 91 -12.73 25.70 -12.03
C LYS A 91 -13.86 25.28 -11.08
N HIS A 92 -13.58 25.11 -9.78
CA HIS A 92 -14.53 24.59 -8.78
C HIS A 92 -14.78 25.59 -7.65
N ASN A 93 -15.98 25.56 -7.08
CA ASN A 93 -16.32 26.37 -5.91
C ASN A 93 -15.54 25.92 -4.65
N SER A 94 -15.18 24.63 -4.58
CA SER A 94 -14.36 24.07 -3.51
C SER A 94 -13.52 22.93 -4.04
N VAL A 95 -12.35 22.69 -3.43
CA VAL A 95 -11.46 21.57 -3.74
C VAL A 95 -11.18 20.78 -2.47
N LEU A 96 -11.38 19.47 -2.52
CA LEU A 96 -11.03 18.52 -1.47
C LEU A 96 -9.76 17.76 -1.87
N ILE A 97 -8.77 17.71 -0.98
CA ILE A 97 -7.57 16.92 -1.15
C ILE A 97 -7.73 15.57 -0.42
N ALA A 98 -7.75 14.47 -1.18
CA ALA A 98 -7.96 13.12 -0.70
C ALA A 98 -6.91 12.14 -1.27
N THR A 99 -5.67 12.59 -1.41
CA THR A 99 -4.57 11.89 -2.11
C THR A 99 -4.02 10.67 -1.37
N GLY A 100 -4.39 10.46 -0.10
CA GLY A 100 -3.84 9.37 0.70
C GLY A 100 -2.36 9.60 1.07
N VAL A 101 -1.68 8.53 1.47
CA VAL A 101 -0.27 8.54 1.87
C VAL A 101 0.50 7.54 1.02
N TYR A 102 1.32 8.04 0.10
CA TYR A 102 2.13 7.22 -0.81
C TYR A 102 3.62 7.23 -0.50
N LYS A 103 4.09 8.18 0.33
CA LYS A 103 5.50 8.25 0.69
C LYS A 103 5.85 7.08 1.60
N ALA A 104 6.60 6.13 1.08
CA ALA A 104 7.11 5.01 1.85
C ALA A 104 8.04 5.50 2.98
N LYS A 105 8.01 4.81 4.11
CA LYS A 105 9.07 4.94 5.11
C LYS A 105 10.31 4.24 4.56
N SER A 106 11.42 4.94 4.51
CA SER A 106 12.71 4.36 4.11
C SER A 106 13.18 3.33 5.14
N LEU A 107 13.80 2.27 4.67
CA LEU A 107 14.58 1.37 5.51
C LEU A 107 15.88 2.10 5.88
N ASN A 108 16.00 2.48 7.15
CA ASN A 108 17.17 3.19 7.65
C ASN A 108 18.23 2.19 8.15
N ALA A 109 18.84 1.46 7.21
CA ALA A 109 19.87 0.46 7.49
C ALA A 109 20.94 0.48 6.38
N PRO A 110 22.23 0.20 6.70
CA PRO A 110 23.25 0.01 5.68
C PRO A 110 22.80 -1.00 4.63
N GLY A 111 23.12 -0.76 3.35
CA GLY A 111 22.75 -1.62 2.23
C GLY A 111 21.28 -1.54 1.79
N ALA A 112 20.47 -0.67 2.36
CA ALA A 112 19.06 -0.50 1.99
C ALA A 112 18.84 -0.02 0.53
N GLY A 113 19.86 0.50 -0.13
CA GLY A 113 19.82 0.89 -1.54
C GLY A 113 20.23 -0.22 -2.52
N ALA A 114 20.53 -1.42 -2.05
CA ALA A 114 20.92 -2.53 -2.92
C ALA A 114 19.77 -2.97 -3.85
N GLU A 115 20.12 -3.44 -5.04
CA GLU A 115 19.14 -4.08 -5.94
C GLU A 115 18.49 -5.28 -5.22
N GLY A 116 17.17 -5.40 -5.33
CA GLY A 116 16.37 -6.41 -4.62
C GLY A 116 15.72 -5.89 -3.33
N VAL A 117 15.98 -4.64 -2.94
CA VAL A 117 15.28 -3.97 -1.84
C VAL A 117 14.25 -3.02 -2.43
N TYR A 118 12.99 -3.26 -2.18
CA TYR A 118 11.87 -2.50 -2.77
C TYR A 118 10.87 -2.04 -1.72
N PRO A 119 10.25 -0.87 -1.90
CA PRO A 119 9.09 -0.46 -1.11
C PRO A 119 7.91 -1.41 -1.31
N ALA A 120 7.22 -1.74 -0.22
CA ALA A 120 6.08 -2.65 -0.25
C ALA A 120 4.99 -2.24 -1.27
N LEU A 121 4.69 -0.95 -1.35
CA LEU A 121 3.64 -0.46 -2.25
C LEU A 121 4.03 -0.59 -3.73
N GLU A 122 5.31 -0.45 -4.06
CA GLU A 122 5.82 -0.68 -5.42
C GLU A 122 5.63 -2.15 -5.83
N TYR A 123 5.99 -3.08 -4.96
CA TYR A 123 5.79 -4.50 -5.16
C TYR A 123 4.30 -4.88 -5.31
N LEU A 124 3.43 -4.38 -4.42
CA LEU A 124 2.00 -4.68 -4.47
C LEU A 124 1.31 -4.05 -5.69
N THR A 125 1.68 -2.82 -6.05
CA THR A 125 1.14 -2.16 -7.24
C THR A 125 1.50 -2.93 -8.51
N THR A 126 2.76 -3.35 -8.62
CA THR A 126 3.25 -4.18 -9.74
C THR A 126 2.49 -5.49 -9.83
N SER A 127 2.32 -6.19 -8.71
CA SER A 127 1.55 -7.45 -8.64
C SER A 127 0.08 -7.24 -9.00
N ASN A 128 -0.57 -6.20 -8.50
CA ASN A 128 -1.97 -5.92 -8.81
C ASN A 128 -2.18 -5.54 -10.29
N LYS A 129 -1.29 -4.73 -10.87
CA LYS A 129 -1.33 -4.39 -12.29
C LYS A 129 -1.21 -5.62 -13.17
N GLN A 130 -0.26 -6.49 -12.87
CA GLN A 130 -0.09 -7.76 -13.59
C GLN A 130 -1.36 -8.62 -13.52
N ASN A 131 -1.98 -8.73 -12.33
CA ASN A 131 -3.23 -9.48 -12.15
C ASN A 131 -4.43 -8.84 -12.87
N LEU A 132 -4.37 -7.55 -13.17
CA LEU A 132 -5.36 -6.83 -13.98
C LEU A 132 -5.13 -6.99 -15.49
N GLY A 133 -4.06 -7.68 -15.90
CA GLY A 133 -3.72 -7.91 -17.31
C GLY A 133 -2.86 -6.81 -17.93
N ASP A 134 -2.34 -5.88 -17.13
CA ASP A 134 -1.44 -4.85 -17.64
C ASP A 134 -0.07 -5.44 -18.00
N ALA A 135 0.59 -4.87 -19.00
CA ALA A 135 1.99 -5.14 -19.27
C ALA A 135 2.86 -4.49 -18.15
N VAL A 136 3.61 -5.30 -17.43
CA VAL A 136 4.44 -4.85 -16.31
C VAL A 136 5.87 -5.36 -16.45
N PRO A 137 6.76 -4.65 -17.17
CA PRO A 137 8.11 -5.12 -17.47
C PRO A 137 8.94 -5.53 -16.23
N ASP A 138 8.82 -4.80 -15.13
CA ASP A 138 9.52 -5.14 -13.88
C ASP A 138 9.00 -6.44 -13.23
N TYR A 139 7.76 -6.83 -13.47
CA TYR A 139 7.24 -8.13 -13.06
C TYR A 139 7.72 -9.24 -13.99
N ASP A 140 7.62 -9.01 -15.29
CA ASP A 140 7.94 -10.01 -16.33
C ASP A 140 9.44 -10.34 -16.36
N SER A 141 10.30 -9.35 -16.12
CA SER A 141 11.76 -9.54 -15.98
C SER A 141 12.16 -10.27 -14.70
N GLY A 142 11.23 -10.48 -13.78
CA GLY A 142 11.51 -11.05 -12.46
C GLY A 142 12.02 -10.04 -11.43
N LYS A 143 12.17 -8.77 -11.74
CA LYS A 143 12.65 -7.76 -10.79
C LYS A 143 11.69 -7.62 -9.61
N LEU A 144 10.41 -7.39 -9.88
CA LEU A 144 9.35 -7.20 -8.89
C LEU A 144 8.33 -8.36 -8.83
N ASN A 145 8.79 -9.59 -8.95
CA ASN A 145 8.01 -10.77 -8.60
C ASN A 145 8.81 -11.70 -7.68
N ALA A 146 8.12 -12.51 -6.90
CA ALA A 146 8.71 -13.35 -5.87
C ALA A 146 9.01 -14.79 -6.33
N LYS A 147 8.66 -15.15 -7.54
CA LYS A 147 8.76 -16.55 -8.02
C LYS A 147 10.17 -17.11 -7.87
N GLY A 148 10.29 -18.21 -7.12
CA GLY A 148 11.54 -18.92 -6.87
C GLY A 148 12.53 -18.21 -5.94
N LYS A 149 12.17 -17.04 -5.38
CA LYS A 149 13.05 -16.23 -4.53
C LYS A 149 12.84 -16.51 -3.05
N LYS A 150 13.88 -16.23 -2.26
CA LYS A 150 13.78 -16.09 -0.81
C LYS A 150 13.41 -14.64 -0.52
N VAL A 151 12.28 -14.42 0.13
CA VAL A 151 11.72 -13.08 0.37
C VAL A 151 11.74 -12.77 1.85
N VAL A 152 12.25 -11.60 2.21
CA VAL A 152 12.14 -11.05 3.57
C VAL A 152 11.28 -9.79 3.52
N VAL A 153 10.20 -9.77 4.29
CA VAL A 153 9.34 -8.60 4.45
C VAL A 153 9.58 -7.99 5.83
N ILE A 154 9.96 -6.71 5.85
CA ILE A 154 10.25 -5.97 7.08
C ILE A 154 9.03 -5.12 7.45
N GLY A 155 8.33 -5.52 8.49
CA GLY A 155 7.16 -4.78 8.99
C GLY A 155 6.12 -5.68 9.63
N GLY A 156 5.14 -5.07 10.31
CA GLY A 156 4.09 -5.78 11.04
C GLY A 156 2.68 -5.22 10.84
N GLY A 157 2.45 -4.39 9.84
CA GLY A 157 1.12 -3.89 9.48
C GLY A 157 0.45 -4.74 8.40
N ASP A 158 -0.82 -4.45 8.09
CA ASP A 158 -1.58 -5.14 7.06
C ASP A 158 -0.88 -5.14 5.69
N THR A 159 -0.17 -4.06 5.35
CA THR A 159 0.65 -4.00 4.14
C THR A 159 1.75 -5.07 4.12
N ALA A 160 2.36 -5.38 5.26
CA ALA A 160 3.35 -6.46 5.33
C ALA A 160 2.67 -7.82 5.14
N MET A 161 1.48 -8.02 5.71
CA MET A 161 0.68 -9.24 5.49
C MET A 161 0.29 -9.40 4.02
N ASP A 162 -0.09 -8.31 3.36
CA ASP A 162 -0.34 -8.30 1.92
C ASP A 162 0.90 -8.73 1.13
N CYS A 163 2.08 -8.23 1.48
CA CYS A 163 3.33 -8.58 0.80
C CYS A 163 3.71 -10.05 1.00
N VAL A 164 3.71 -10.56 2.23
CA VAL A 164 4.12 -11.95 2.50
C VAL A 164 3.19 -12.95 1.82
N ARG A 165 1.88 -12.73 1.90
CA ARG A 165 0.89 -13.61 1.27
C ARG A 165 0.95 -13.53 -0.27
N THR A 166 1.17 -12.33 -0.82
CA THR A 166 1.40 -12.17 -2.26
C THR A 166 2.65 -12.93 -2.70
N ALA A 167 3.75 -12.86 -1.94
CA ALA A 167 4.98 -13.55 -2.27
C ALA A 167 4.82 -15.08 -2.26
N ILE A 168 4.13 -15.65 -1.27
CA ILE A 168 3.80 -17.09 -1.26
C ILE A 168 3.01 -17.47 -2.51
N ARG A 169 1.96 -16.71 -2.82
CA ARG A 169 1.07 -16.98 -3.97
C ARG A 169 1.76 -16.82 -5.33
N GLN A 170 2.81 -16.01 -5.40
CA GLN A 170 3.68 -15.91 -6.58
C GLN A 170 4.69 -17.06 -6.69
N GLY A 171 4.78 -17.97 -5.71
CA GLY A 171 5.68 -19.11 -5.72
C GLY A 171 7.10 -18.78 -5.23
N ALA A 172 7.23 -17.92 -4.22
CA ALA A 172 8.50 -17.72 -3.51
C ALA A 172 8.99 -19.06 -2.92
N SER A 173 10.30 -19.27 -2.91
CA SER A 173 10.91 -20.50 -2.32
C SER A 173 10.86 -20.47 -0.78
N SER A 174 10.86 -19.29 -0.19
CA SER A 174 10.59 -19.05 1.23
C SER A 174 10.18 -17.61 1.45
N VAL A 175 9.34 -17.36 2.45
CA VAL A 175 8.93 -16.01 2.86
C VAL A 175 9.08 -15.86 4.36
N THR A 176 9.85 -14.86 4.78
CA THR A 176 10.06 -14.53 6.19
C THR A 176 9.54 -13.13 6.47
N CYS A 177 8.70 -12.99 7.48
CA CYS A 177 8.26 -11.69 8.00
C CYS A 177 9.11 -11.32 9.22
N LEU A 178 9.88 -10.24 9.12
CA LEU A 178 10.74 -9.73 10.19
C LEU A 178 10.02 -8.61 10.93
N TYR A 179 9.74 -8.81 12.22
CA TYR A 179 9.03 -7.82 13.01
C TYR A 179 9.67 -7.56 14.37
N ARG A 180 9.91 -6.28 14.68
CA ARG A 180 10.66 -5.83 15.87
C ARG A 180 9.95 -5.97 17.21
N ARG A 181 8.67 -6.36 17.24
CA ARG A 181 7.90 -6.67 18.43
C ARG A 181 7.43 -8.11 18.41
N ASN A 182 6.68 -8.53 19.42
CA ASN A 182 6.02 -9.81 19.46
C ASN A 182 4.68 -9.81 18.69
N ARG A 183 4.06 -10.96 18.61
CA ARG A 183 2.78 -11.18 17.91
C ARG A 183 1.68 -10.30 18.49
N GLU A 184 1.56 -10.22 19.82
CA GLU A 184 0.50 -9.48 20.51
C GLU A 184 0.57 -7.97 20.25
N ASN A 185 1.75 -7.44 20.03
CA ASN A 185 1.99 -6.02 19.73
C ASN A 185 2.02 -5.70 18.22
N MET A 186 1.69 -6.66 17.38
CA MET A 186 1.64 -6.46 15.95
C MET A 186 0.40 -5.63 15.57
N PRO A 187 0.53 -4.52 14.80
CA PRO A 187 -0.62 -3.69 14.43
C PRO A 187 -1.48 -4.28 13.32
N GLY A 188 -0.98 -5.27 12.59
CA GLY A 188 -1.73 -6.00 11.59
C GLY A 188 -2.81 -6.89 12.21
N SER A 189 -3.83 -7.21 11.42
CA SER A 189 -4.91 -8.10 11.84
C SER A 189 -4.37 -9.47 12.23
N GLN A 190 -4.72 -9.96 13.42
CA GLN A 190 -4.32 -11.30 13.89
C GLN A 190 -4.83 -12.42 12.97
N ARG A 191 -5.96 -12.20 12.32
CA ARG A 191 -6.50 -13.11 11.30
C ARG A 191 -5.57 -13.19 10.08
N GLU A 192 -5.05 -12.05 9.64
CA GLU A 192 -4.10 -12.01 8.51
C GLU A 192 -2.77 -12.67 8.86
N VAL A 193 -2.33 -12.54 10.11
CA VAL A 193 -1.14 -13.26 10.62
C VAL A 193 -1.38 -14.77 10.58
N ALA A 194 -2.52 -15.24 11.10
CA ALA A 194 -2.87 -16.67 11.07
C ALA A 194 -2.96 -17.20 9.62
N ASN A 195 -3.63 -16.46 8.73
CA ASN A 195 -3.70 -16.83 7.31
C ASN A 195 -2.29 -16.92 6.67
N ALA A 196 -1.39 -16.00 7.00
CA ALA A 196 -0.02 -16.00 6.49
C ALA A 196 0.78 -17.21 7.01
N GLU A 197 0.63 -17.58 8.28
CA GLU A 197 1.24 -18.78 8.88
C GLU A 197 0.72 -20.06 8.20
N GLU A 198 -0.60 -20.17 8.00
CA GLU A 198 -1.22 -21.30 7.29
C GLU A 198 -0.74 -21.41 5.84
N GLU A 199 -0.47 -20.29 5.17
CA GLU A 199 0.10 -20.25 3.82
C GLU A 199 1.61 -20.55 3.78
N GLY A 200 2.29 -20.71 4.94
CA GLY A 200 3.68 -21.11 5.04
C GLY A 200 4.68 -19.96 5.22
N VAL A 201 4.22 -18.79 5.64
CA VAL A 201 5.10 -17.66 6.03
C VAL A 201 5.76 -17.95 7.36
N THR A 202 7.07 -17.77 7.45
CA THR A 202 7.82 -17.80 8.71
C THR A 202 7.87 -16.42 9.33
N PHE A 203 7.58 -16.31 10.62
CA PHE A 203 7.69 -15.05 11.37
C PHE A 203 8.91 -15.05 12.27
N GLU A 204 9.75 -14.03 12.11
CA GLU A 204 10.84 -13.71 13.03
C GLU A 204 10.40 -12.56 13.92
N TRP A 205 9.84 -12.91 15.06
CA TRP A 205 9.39 -11.99 16.10
C TRP A 205 10.56 -11.45 16.90
N LEU A 206 10.41 -10.25 17.46
CA LEU A 206 11.43 -9.58 18.26
C LEU A 206 12.78 -9.52 17.50
N ALA A 207 12.72 -9.15 16.24
CA ALA A 207 13.89 -8.99 15.39
C ALA A 207 13.76 -7.72 14.53
N ALA A 208 14.82 -6.93 14.47
CA ALA A 208 14.88 -5.73 13.66
C ALA A 208 16.02 -5.80 12.63
N PRO A 209 15.86 -5.23 11.43
CA PRO A 209 16.92 -5.21 10.44
C PRO A 209 18.08 -4.32 10.92
N ARG A 210 19.28 -4.86 10.89
CA ARG A 210 20.54 -4.16 11.22
C ARG A 210 21.24 -3.69 9.97
N ALA A 211 21.28 -4.53 8.93
CA ALA A 211 21.86 -4.22 7.63
C ALA A 211 21.29 -5.13 6.55
N VAL A 212 21.28 -4.66 5.32
CA VAL A 212 21.17 -5.49 4.13
C VAL A 212 22.56 -5.82 3.66
N ILE A 213 22.86 -7.09 3.55
CA ILE A 213 24.13 -7.59 3.01
C ILE A 213 23.95 -7.70 1.51
N ASP A 214 24.83 -7.05 0.77
CA ASP A 214 24.86 -7.16 -0.68
C ASP A 214 26.07 -7.95 -1.17
N ASN A 215 25.91 -8.52 -2.37
CA ASN A 215 26.98 -9.13 -3.12
C ASN A 215 27.00 -8.48 -4.51
N GLY A 216 27.96 -7.62 -4.74
CA GLY A 216 28.07 -6.88 -6.00
C GLY A 216 26.92 -5.91 -6.24
N GLY A 217 26.40 -5.26 -5.19
CA GLY A 217 25.29 -4.30 -5.25
C GLY A 217 23.90 -4.93 -5.22
N LYS A 218 23.79 -6.28 -5.13
CA LYS A 218 22.54 -7.00 -5.07
C LYS A 218 22.31 -7.60 -3.69
N ALA A 219 21.14 -7.38 -3.11
CA ALA A 219 20.78 -7.91 -1.79
C ALA A 219 20.87 -9.44 -1.77
N SER A 220 21.60 -9.98 -0.80
CA SER A 220 21.83 -11.43 -0.61
C SER A 220 21.33 -11.93 0.75
N ALA A 221 21.33 -11.09 1.77
CA ALA A 221 20.84 -11.43 3.10
C ALA A 221 20.39 -10.16 3.87
N VAL A 222 19.63 -10.37 4.92
CA VAL A 222 19.33 -9.35 5.93
C VAL A 222 19.96 -9.79 7.24
N ARG A 223 20.86 -8.97 7.79
CA ARG A 223 21.35 -9.12 9.16
C ARG A 223 20.33 -8.49 10.09
N ALA A 224 19.91 -9.22 11.11
CA ALA A 224 18.94 -8.75 12.08
C ALA A 224 19.52 -8.81 13.50
N VAL A 225 19.10 -7.88 14.35
CA VAL A 225 19.40 -7.84 15.79
C VAL A 225 18.16 -8.32 16.55
N ARG A 226 18.37 -9.06 17.65
CA ARG A 226 17.28 -9.43 18.54
C ARG A 226 16.79 -8.23 19.33
N MET A 227 15.48 -8.20 19.54
CA MET A 227 14.80 -7.15 20.29
C MET A 227 14.20 -7.72 21.56
N ARG A 228 14.00 -6.86 22.56
CA ARG A 228 13.14 -7.11 23.71
C ARG A 228 12.11 -5.99 23.83
N LEU A 229 11.02 -6.26 24.52
CA LEU A 229 10.05 -5.21 24.85
C LEU A 229 10.49 -4.52 26.15
N GLY A 230 10.58 -3.21 26.10
CA GLY A 230 10.81 -2.36 27.26
C GLY A 230 9.58 -2.30 28.19
N LEU A 231 9.68 -1.51 29.24
CA LEU A 231 8.55 -1.27 30.14
C LEU A 231 7.41 -0.55 29.39
N PRO A 232 6.14 -0.84 29.77
CA PRO A 232 5.01 -0.13 29.21
C PRO A 232 5.07 1.37 29.54
N ASP A 233 4.80 2.23 28.57
CA ASP A 233 4.57 3.66 28.78
C ASP A 233 3.18 3.92 29.41
N ALA A 234 2.84 5.20 29.62
CA ALA A 234 1.56 5.59 30.21
C ALA A 234 0.32 5.15 29.37
N SER A 235 0.49 4.79 28.10
CA SER A 235 -0.56 4.23 27.24
C SER A 235 -0.57 2.69 27.24
N GLY A 236 0.30 2.05 27.99
CA GLY A 236 0.49 0.59 28.01
C GLY A 236 1.36 0.08 26.85
N ARG A 237 1.91 0.95 26.02
CA ARG A 237 2.72 0.58 24.85
C ARG A 237 4.16 0.28 25.27
N GLN A 238 4.67 -0.87 24.86
CA GLN A 238 6.05 -1.28 25.08
C GLN A 238 6.92 -0.92 23.85
N ALA A 239 7.96 -0.13 24.06
CA ALA A 239 8.94 0.18 23.01
C ALA A 239 9.86 -1.04 22.77
N PRO A 240 10.21 -1.35 21.53
CA PRO A 240 11.22 -2.37 21.25
C PRO A 240 12.62 -1.80 21.52
N GLU A 241 13.46 -2.54 22.24
CA GLU A 241 14.85 -2.23 22.55
C GLU A 241 15.77 -3.29 21.99
N GLU A 242 16.93 -2.91 21.49
CA GLU A 242 17.93 -3.86 20.97
C GLU A 242 18.57 -4.65 22.13
N VAL A 243 18.78 -5.95 21.89
CA VAL A 243 19.60 -6.79 22.79
C VAL A 243 21.06 -6.68 22.33
N PRO A 244 21.96 -6.10 23.13
CA PRO A 244 23.34 -5.91 22.74
C PRO A 244 24.04 -7.23 22.40
N GLY A 245 24.83 -7.22 21.30
CA GLY A 245 25.63 -8.37 20.87
C GLY A 245 24.83 -9.55 20.32
N SER A 246 23.60 -9.31 19.83
CA SER A 246 22.69 -10.37 19.34
C SER A 246 22.53 -10.41 17.81
N ASP A 247 23.37 -9.70 17.05
CA ASP A 247 23.34 -9.67 15.57
C ASP A 247 24.06 -10.90 14.94
#